data_d93825bc51328abda8ef1e8460a06f52
#
_entry.id   d93825bc51328abda8ef1e8460a06f52
#
_cell.length_a   1.000
_cell.length_b   1.000
_cell.length_c   1.000
_cell.angle_alpha   90.00
_cell.angle_beta   90.00
_cell.angle_gamma   90.00
#
_symmetry.space_group_name_H-M   'P 1'
#
loop_
_entity.id
_entity.type
_entity.pdbx_description
1 polymer ?
#
loop_
_entity_poly.entity_id
_entity_poly.type
_entity_poly.pdbx_seq_one_letter_code
_entity_poly.pdbx_strand_id
1 'polypeptide(L)'
;GSFCSDNFESGTRAAAYGGTTTIVDFALQDYGEGLREGLDRWHEKAKLATTDYGFHMIIREVNDQVLKEMDERVGEGVTSFKLFMAYPGVFMLDDASIFRAMRQGADSGALIMMHAENGGSIDVLVRQFLDEGKTEPLSHGLTRPAMMEGEAVHRAFKLAELAGTPAYIVHLSSRDALNAVREARDRGLPAYAETCPQYLYLSLDDLGRPGFEGAKFVCSPPLRPADHQEDLWKGLRGDDLQVVSTDHAPFNYVGQKDMGKDD
;
A
#
# COMPACT_ATOMS: atom_id res chain seq x y z
N GLY A 1 -17.72 6.82 5.16
CA GLY A 1 -16.29 6.68 4.92
C GLY A 1 -15.51 7.85 5.46
N SER A 2 -14.34 7.58 6.00
CA SER A 2 -13.42 8.62 6.49
C SER A 2 -12.64 9.22 5.31
N PHE A 3 -12.31 10.49 5.41
CA PHE A 3 -11.48 11.19 4.44
C PHE A 3 -10.13 11.51 5.07
N CYS A 4 -9.06 11.46 4.27
CA CYS A 4 -7.75 11.98 4.66
C CYS A 4 -7.90 13.43 5.13
N SER A 5 -7.22 13.80 6.22
CA SER A 5 -7.30 15.14 6.79
C SER A 5 -6.57 16.22 5.98
N ASP A 6 -5.62 15.83 5.12
CA ASP A 6 -4.98 16.72 4.17
C ASP A 6 -5.65 16.65 2.79
N ASN A 7 -5.69 17.79 2.12
CA ASN A 7 -5.94 17.90 0.69
C ASN A 7 -4.61 18.17 -0.06
N PHE A 8 -4.67 18.33 -1.39
CA PHE A 8 -3.45 18.62 -2.18
C PHE A 8 -2.77 19.94 -1.78
N GLU A 9 -3.52 20.96 -1.36
CA GLU A 9 -2.92 22.21 -0.90
C GLU A 9 -2.13 22.01 0.40
N SER A 10 -2.78 21.49 1.46
CA SER A 10 -2.14 21.35 2.76
C SER A 10 -1.03 20.29 2.76
N GLY A 11 -1.27 19.15 2.10
CA GLY A 11 -0.29 18.05 2.02
C GLY A 11 0.95 18.43 1.22
N THR A 12 0.80 19.06 0.04
CA THR A 12 1.96 19.49 -0.77
C THR A 12 2.72 20.65 -0.15
N ARG A 13 2.04 21.55 0.59
CA ARG A 13 2.72 22.58 1.39
C ARG A 13 3.57 21.96 2.48
N ALA A 14 3.03 20.97 3.21
CA ALA A 14 3.80 20.24 4.21
C ALA A 14 4.99 19.51 3.59
N ALA A 15 4.82 18.88 2.44
CA ALA A 15 5.89 18.22 1.68
C ALA A 15 7.01 19.22 1.31
N ALA A 16 6.65 20.39 0.79
CA ALA A 16 7.60 21.46 0.42
C ALA A 16 8.40 21.97 1.63
N TYR A 17 7.75 22.14 2.79
CA TYR A 17 8.45 22.51 4.04
C TYR A 17 9.42 21.42 4.51
N GLY A 18 9.15 20.16 4.19
CA GLY A 18 10.06 19.03 4.44
C GLY A 18 11.15 18.84 3.38
N GLY A 19 11.17 19.68 2.34
CA GLY A 19 12.13 19.60 1.23
C GLY A 19 11.71 18.72 0.06
N THR A 20 10.47 18.18 0.05
CA THR A 20 9.92 17.41 -1.05
C THR A 20 9.29 18.35 -2.08
N THR A 21 9.79 18.31 -3.31
CA THR A 21 9.34 19.21 -4.40
C THR A 21 8.45 18.56 -5.43
N THR A 22 8.30 17.24 -5.36
CA THR A 22 7.41 16.46 -6.24
C THR A 22 6.78 15.33 -5.44
N ILE A 23 5.49 15.14 -5.58
CA ILE A 23 4.77 13.99 -5.01
C ILE A 23 4.23 13.09 -6.12
N VAL A 24 4.03 11.81 -5.82
CA VAL A 24 3.26 10.89 -6.68
C VAL A 24 2.13 10.31 -5.83
N ASP A 25 0.91 10.76 -6.10
CA ASP A 25 -0.27 10.33 -5.35
C ASP A 25 -1.00 9.17 -6.05
N PHE A 26 -1.95 8.56 -5.36
CA PHE A 26 -2.70 7.41 -5.87
C PHE A 26 -4.09 7.84 -6.34
N ALA A 27 -4.26 7.98 -7.67
CA ALA A 27 -5.58 8.15 -8.27
C ALA A 27 -6.38 6.84 -8.14
N LEU A 28 -7.64 6.95 -7.77
CA LEU A 28 -8.49 5.81 -7.43
C LEU A 28 -9.58 5.59 -8.47
N GLN A 29 -9.68 4.37 -9.01
CA GLN A 29 -10.85 3.88 -9.71
C GLN A 29 -11.97 3.58 -8.71
N ASP A 30 -13.19 4.06 -8.94
CA ASP A 30 -14.38 3.58 -8.23
C ASP A 30 -15.01 2.37 -8.96
N TYR A 31 -15.79 1.56 -8.23
CA TYR A 31 -16.46 0.40 -8.82
C TYR A 31 -17.41 0.80 -9.95
N GLY A 32 -17.32 0.06 -11.07
CA GLY A 32 -18.14 0.31 -12.25
C GLY A 32 -17.70 1.50 -13.12
N GLU A 33 -16.58 2.15 -12.77
CA GLU A 33 -15.96 3.22 -13.55
C GLU A 33 -14.74 2.71 -14.33
N GLY A 34 -14.37 3.43 -15.40
CA GLY A 34 -13.09 3.29 -16.06
C GLY A 34 -11.96 3.98 -15.28
N LEU A 35 -10.72 3.79 -15.75
CA LEU A 35 -9.54 4.45 -15.14
C LEU A 35 -9.52 5.94 -15.44
N ARG A 36 -10.12 6.37 -16.58
CA ARG A 36 -10.19 7.77 -17.01
C ARG A 36 -10.91 8.62 -15.98
N GLU A 37 -12.10 8.22 -15.56
CA GLU A 37 -12.92 8.98 -14.62
C GLU A 37 -12.22 9.17 -13.28
N GLY A 38 -11.55 8.11 -12.80
CA GLY A 38 -10.74 8.17 -11.58
C GLY A 38 -9.58 9.16 -11.72
N LEU A 39 -8.84 9.11 -12.83
CA LEU A 39 -7.70 9.98 -13.10
C LEU A 39 -8.13 11.45 -13.24
N ASP A 40 -9.19 11.73 -13.97
CA ASP A 40 -9.73 13.09 -14.17
C ASP A 40 -10.16 13.71 -12.83
N ARG A 41 -10.78 12.92 -11.94
CA ARG A 41 -11.14 13.32 -10.59
C ARG A 41 -9.92 13.70 -9.75
N TRP A 42 -8.79 12.98 -9.88
CA TRP A 42 -7.55 13.32 -9.20
C TRP A 42 -6.86 14.56 -9.78
N HIS A 43 -6.89 14.74 -11.10
CA HIS A 43 -6.41 15.97 -11.71
C HIS A 43 -7.16 17.20 -11.21
N GLU A 44 -8.48 17.11 -11.02
CA GLU A 44 -9.26 18.21 -10.45
C GLU A 44 -8.83 18.54 -9.02
N LYS A 45 -8.64 17.51 -8.17
CA LYS A 45 -8.15 17.70 -6.79
C LYS A 45 -6.75 18.31 -6.76
N ALA A 46 -5.88 17.87 -7.67
CA ALA A 46 -4.49 18.30 -7.73
C ALA A 46 -4.26 19.72 -8.24
N LYS A 47 -5.29 20.41 -8.75
CA LYS A 47 -5.20 21.83 -9.12
C LYS A 47 -4.75 22.73 -7.96
N LEU A 48 -4.92 22.29 -6.73
CA LEU A 48 -4.50 23.00 -5.52
C LEU A 48 -3.06 22.66 -5.08
N ALA A 49 -2.36 21.76 -5.78
CA ALA A 49 -1.01 21.39 -5.44
C ALA A 49 -0.04 22.57 -5.55
N THR A 50 0.87 22.69 -4.58
CA THR A 50 1.92 23.73 -4.53
C THR A 50 3.30 23.19 -4.91
N THR A 51 3.40 21.89 -5.16
CA THR A 51 4.59 21.19 -5.69
C THR A 51 4.23 20.53 -7.01
N ASP A 52 5.23 20.02 -7.73
CA ASP A 52 4.98 19.13 -8.85
C ASP A 52 4.31 17.85 -8.37
N TYR A 53 3.50 17.22 -9.25
CA TYR A 53 2.82 15.98 -8.91
C TYR A 53 2.72 15.03 -10.11
N GLY A 54 2.61 13.75 -9.79
CA GLY A 54 2.24 12.67 -10.70
C GLY A 54 1.25 11.72 -10.03
N PHE A 55 0.85 10.67 -10.76
CA PHE A 55 -0.10 9.69 -10.23
C PHE A 55 0.35 8.26 -10.50
N HIS A 56 0.18 7.42 -9.47
CA HIS A 56 -0.07 6.01 -9.60
C HIS A 56 -1.59 5.78 -9.74
N MET A 57 -2.02 4.73 -10.43
CA MET A 57 -3.45 4.44 -10.57
C MET A 57 -3.83 3.19 -9.78
N ILE A 58 -4.76 3.33 -8.80
CA ILE A 58 -5.34 2.19 -8.08
C ILE A 58 -6.43 1.56 -8.93
N ILE A 59 -6.35 0.23 -9.12
CA ILE A 59 -7.35 -0.58 -9.80
C ILE A 59 -8.12 -1.38 -8.74
N ARG A 60 -9.45 -1.21 -8.71
CA ARG A 60 -10.38 -1.92 -7.81
C ARG A 60 -11.16 -3.01 -8.52
N GLU A 61 -11.25 -2.95 -9.82
CA GLU A 61 -11.98 -3.90 -10.66
C GLU A 61 -11.21 -4.16 -11.95
N VAL A 62 -11.03 -5.41 -12.32
CA VAL A 62 -10.33 -5.80 -13.54
C VAL A 62 -11.32 -6.43 -14.52
N ASN A 63 -11.59 -5.73 -15.61
CA ASN A 63 -12.37 -6.21 -16.75
C ASN A 63 -11.65 -5.81 -18.06
N ASP A 64 -12.18 -6.22 -19.21
CA ASP A 64 -11.51 -6.00 -20.50
C ASP A 64 -11.38 -4.51 -20.85
N GLN A 65 -12.32 -3.66 -20.43
CA GLN A 65 -12.24 -2.22 -20.59
C GLN A 65 -11.07 -1.65 -19.77
N VAL A 66 -10.99 -2.00 -18.48
CA VAL A 66 -9.93 -1.54 -17.58
C VAL A 66 -8.55 -1.93 -18.10
N LEU A 67 -8.38 -3.18 -18.58
CA LEU A 67 -7.12 -3.62 -19.17
C LEU A 67 -6.73 -2.80 -20.40
N LYS A 68 -7.67 -2.49 -21.28
CA LYS A 68 -7.42 -1.60 -22.43
C LYS A 68 -7.05 -0.20 -21.97
N GLU A 69 -7.75 0.33 -20.97
CA GLU A 69 -7.48 1.66 -20.44
C GLU A 69 -6.12 1.76 -19.74
N MET A 70 -5.55 0.65 -19.22
CA MET A 70 -4.17 0.66 -18.72
C MET A 70 -3.19 1.10 -19.80
N ASP A 71 -3.30 0.57 -21.04
CA ASP A 71 -2.42 0.96 -22.16
C ASP A 71 -2.59 2.44 -22.51
N GLU A 72 -3.83 2.92 -22.54
CA GLU A 72 -4.13 4.32 -22.80
C GLU A 72 -3.51 5.25 -21.75
N ARG A 73 -3.59 4.86 -20.46
CA ARG A 73 -3.00 5.66 -19.36
C ARG A 73 -1.48 5.66 -19.41
N VAL A 74 -0.84 4.53 -19.79
CA VAL A 74 0.62 4.50 -20.03
C VAL A 74 1.01 5.51 -21.10
N GLY A 75 0.25 5.58 -22.20
CA GLY A 75 0.47 6.56 -23.26
C GLY A 75 0.32 8.03 -22.82
N GLU A 76 -0.38 8.28 -21.73
CA GLU A 76 -0.58 9.60 -21.11
C GLU A 76 0.40 9.91 -19.98
N GLY A 77 1.29 8.97 -19.64
CA GLY A 77 2.33 9.16 -18.62
C GLY A 77 2.01 8.56 -17.25
N VAL A 78 0.87 7.89 -17.06
CA VAL A 78 0.59 7.10 -15.86
C VAL A 78 1.09 5.69 -16.09
N THR A 79 2.32 5.39 -15.64
CA THR A 79 3.06 4.18 -15.98
C THR A 79 3.08 3.13 -14.86
N SER A 80 2.28 3.32 -13.82
CA SER A 80 2.24 2.42 -12.66
C SER A 80 0.82 2.24 -12.14
N PHE A 81 0.49 0.97 -11.83
CA PHE A 81 -0.84 0.57 -11.38
C PHE A 81 -0.75 -0.18 -10.07
N LYS A 82 -1.52 0.25 -9.06
CA LYS A 82 -1.55 -0.35 -7.72
C LYS A 82 -2.73 -1.30 -7.57
N LEU A 83 -2.43 -2.52 -7.13
CA LEU A 83 -3.38 -3.59 -6.84
C LEU A 83 -3.29 -3.98 -5.36
N PHE A 84 -4.34 -4.58 -4.84
CA PHE A 84 -4.43 -4.96 -3.44
C PHE A 84 -4.74 -6.45 -3.28
N MET A 85 -4.03 -7.12 -2.37
CA MET A 85 -4.30 -8.49 -1.92
C MET A 85 -5.03 -8.52 -0.57
N ALA A 86 -5.40 -7.35 -0.05
CA ALA A 86 -6.11 -7.16 1.22
C ALA A 86 -7.35 -6.28 1.05
N TYR A 87 -8.11 -6.12 2.13
CA TYR A 87 -9.38 -5.38 2.20
C TYR A 87 -10.50 -6.02 1.39
N PRO A 88 -10.97 -7.26 1.79
CA PRO A 88 -12.09 -7.94 1.15
C PRO A 88 -13.32 -7.05 1.01
N GLY A 89 -13.93 -7.04 -0.18
CA GLY A 89 -15.11 -6.22 -0.48
C GLY A 89 -14.84 -4.71 -0.67
N VAL A 90 -13.59 -4.26 -0.52
CA VAL A 90 -13.22 -2.84 -0.70
C VAL A 90 -12.17 -2.66 -1.80
N PHE A 91 -11.02 -3.31 -1.70
CA PHE A 91 -9.91 -3.19 -2.66
C PHE A 91 -9.38 -4.53 -3.13
N MET A 92 -9.59 -5.61 -2.35
CA MET A 92 -8.96 -6.90 -2.62
C MET A 92 -9.38 -7.46 -3.98
N LEU A 93 -8.38 -7.74 -4.80
CA LEU A 93 -8.51 -8.49 -6.05
C LEU A 93 -8.13 -9.95 -5.83
N ASP A 94 -8.76 -10.84 -6.59
CA ASP A 94 -8.35 -12.24 -6.65
C ASP A 94 -7.08 -12.43 -7.51
N ASP A 95 -6.42 -13.57 -7.36
CA ASP A 95 -5.18 -13.88 -8.07
C ASP A 95 -5.37 -13.88 -9.60
N ALA A 96 -6.56 -14.23 -10.11
CA ALA A 96 -6.84 -14.21 -11.54
C ALA A 96 -6.90 -12.78 -12.07
N SER A 97 -7.55 -11.87 -11.38
CA SER A 97 -7.60 -10.45 -11.70
C SER A 97 -6.22 -9.80 -11.62
N ILE A 98 -5.47 -10.09 -10.55
CA ILE A 98 -4.08 -9.61 -10.39
C ILE A 98 -3.21 -10.11 -11.55
N PHE A 99 -3.30 -11.38 -11.89
CA PHE A 99 -2.52 -11.97 -12.98
C PHE A 99 -2.86 -11.34 -14.34
N ARG A 100 -4.15 -11.09 -14.63
CA ARG A 100 -4.57 -10.41 -15.86
C ARG A 100 -3.99 -8.99 -15.95
N ALA A 101 -4.05 -8.22 -14.86
CA ALA A 101 -3.45 -6.88 -14.82
C ALA A 101 -1.91 -6.92 -14.97
N MET A 102 -1.24 -7.92 -14.36
CA MET A 102 0.19 -8.13 -14.51
C MET A 102 0.57 -8.48 -15.96
N ARG A 103 -0.21 -9.33 -16.64
CA ARG A 103 0.00 -9.62 -18.07
C ARG A 103 -0.15 -8.37 -18.93
N GLN A 104 -1.17 -7.56 -18.68
CA GLN A 104 -1.35 -6.28 -19.37
C GLN A 104 -0.18 -5.32 -19.09
N GLY A 105 0.31 -5.29 -17.85
CA GLY A 105 1.51 -4.52 -17.50
C GLY A 105 2.76 -4.98 -18.25
N ALA A 106 2.94 -6.29 -18.43
CA ALA A 106 4.05 -6.84 -19.23
C ALA A 106 4.00 -6.35 -20.67
N ASP A 107 2.81 -6.34 -21.29
CA ASP A 107 2.62 -5.95 -22.68
C ASP A 107 2.78 -4.42 -22.88
N SER A 108 2.36 -3.60 -21.93
CA SER A 108 2.40 -2.13 -21.98
C SER A 108 3.69 -1.51 -21.42
N GLY A 109 4.52 -2.29 -20.73
CA GLY A 109 5.70 -1.79 -20.00
C GLY A 109 5.37 -1.05 -18.70
N ALA A 110 4.18 -1.24 -18.15
CA ALA A 110 3.77 -0.63 -16.89
C ALA A 110 4.36 -1.35 -15.68
N LEU A 111 4.60 -0.60 -14.59
CA LEU A 111 4.97 -1.15 -13.30
C LEU A 111 3.73 -1.53 -12.49
N ILE A 112 3.66 -2.77 -12.03
CA ILE A 112 2.60 -3.22 -11.13
C ILE A 112 3.06 -3.08 -9.68
N MET A 113 2.31 -2.29 -8.91
CA MET A 113 2.56 -2.03 -7.50
C MET A 113 1.56 -2.84 -6.64
N MET A 114 2.03 -3.43 -5.55
CA MET A 114 1.22 -4.34 -4.74
C MET A 114 1.16 -3.92 -3.28
N HIS A 115 -0.06 -3.71 -2.76
CA HIS A 115 -0.30 -3.86 -1.33
C HIS A 115 -0.45 -5.36 -1.05
N ALA A 116 0.55 -5.94 -0.45
CA ALA A 116 0.68 -7.39 -0.33
C ALA A 116 0.52 -7.85 1.13
N GLU A 117 -0.71 -8.03 1.57
CA GLU A 117 -1.07 -8.73 2.81
C GLU A 117 -2.11 -9.80 2.47
N ASN A 118 -2.09 -10.96 3.15
CA ASN A 118 -3.09 -12.01 2.96
C ASN A 118 -4.44 -11.61 3.58
N GLY A 119 -5.24 -10.87 2.80
CA GLY A 119 -6.50 -10.28 3.25
C GLY A 119 -7.53 -11.30 3.72
N GLY A 120 -7.59 -12.48 3.11
CA GLY A 120 -8.52 -13.54 3.52
C GLY A 120 -8.22 -14.08 4.91
N SER A 121 -6.95 -14.38 5.20
CA SER A 121 -6.53 -14.87 6.53
C SER A 121 -6.64 -13.77 7.59
N ILE A 122 -6.29 -12.54 7.26
CA ILE A 122 -6.42 -11.38 8.14
C ILE A 122 -7.89 -11.17 8.52
N ASP A 123 -8.82 -11.25 7.58
CA ASP A 123 -10.25 -11.08 7.84
C ASP A 123 -10.78 -12.11 8.86
N VAL A 124 -10.31 -13.36 8.79
CA VAL A 124 -10.64 -14.39 9.78
C VAL A 124 -10.10 -14.02 11.17
N LEU A 125 -8.83 -13.58 11.26
CA LEU A 125 -8.23 -13.17 12.54
C LEU A 125 -8.94 -11.94 13.13
N VAL A 126 -9.29 -10.96 12.30
CA VAL A 126 -10.03 -9.77 12.73
C VAL A 126 -11.37 -10.18 13.34
N ARG A 127 -12.15 -11.04 12.68
CA ARG A 127 -13.43 -11.53 13.21
C ARG A 127 -13.27 -12.27 14.54
N GLN A 128 -12.26 -13.13 14.66
CA GLN A 128 -11.98 -13.83 15.92
C GLN A 128 -11.69 -12.85 17.07
N PHE A 129 -10.89 -11.82 16.82
CA PHE A 129 -10.57 -10.82 17.83
C PHE A 129 -11.79 -9.99 18.23
N LEU A 130 -12.65 -9.63 17.27
CA LEU A 130 -13.91 -8.93 17.54
C LEU A 130 -14.86 -9.80 18.34
N ASP A 131 -15.00 -11.08 18.01
CA ASP A 131 -15.85 -12.05 18.76
C ASP A 131 -15.35 -12.22 20.20
N GLU A 132 -14.04 -12.06 20.45
CA GLU A 132 -13.42 -12.08 21.78
C GLU A 132 -13.47 -10.72 22.49
N GLY A 133 -14.04 -9.68 21.89
CA GLY A 133 -14.12 -8.32 22.44
C GLY A 133 -12.78 -7.58 22.48
N LYS A 134 -11.80 -7.98 21.66
CA LYS A 134 -10.47 -7.36 21.56
C LYS A 134 -10.47 -6.23 20.53
N THR A 135 -10.83 -5.02 20.96
CA THR A 135 -10.97 -3.83 20.09
C THR A 135 -9.87 -2.78 20.29
N GLU A 136 -8.89 -3.04 21.16
CA GLU A 136 -7.78 -2.11 21.39
C GLU A 136 -6.91 -1.98 20.13
N PRO A 137 -6.24 -0.82 19.92
CA PRO A 137 -5.41 -0.58 18.74
C PRO A 137 -4.30 -1.61 18.52
N LEU A 138 -3.80 -2.24 19.59
CA LEU A 138 -2.83 -3.33 19.50
C LEU A 138 -3.36 -4.53 18.69
N SER A 139 -4.67 -4.79 18.77
CA SER A 139 -5.34 -5.89 18.04
C SER A 139 -5.19 -5.74 16.53
N HIS A 140 -5.10 -4.51 16.02
CA HIS A 140 -4.83 -4.27 14.58
C HIS A 140 -3.48 -4.88 14.16
N GLY A 141 -2.44 -4.73 14.96
CA GLY A 141 -1.13 -5.34 14.69
C GLY A 141 -1.14 -6.86 14.86
N LEU A 142 -1.80 -7.36 15.91
CA LEU A 142 -1.84 -8.80 16.22
C LEU A 142 -2.65 -9.62 15.20
N THR A 143 -3.67 -9.02 14.58
CA THR A 143 -4.48 -9.67 13.52
C THR A 143 -3.81 -9.65 12.14
N ARG A 144 -2.67 -8.95 12.01
CA ARG A 144 -1.89 -8.84 10.76
C ARG A 144 -0.44 -9.25 10.97
N PRO A 145 -0.17 -10.51 11.34
CA PRO A 145 1.18 -10.96 11.61
C PRO A 145 2.09 -10.84 10.37
N ALA A 146 3.39 -10.61 10.60
CA ALA A 146 4.38 -10.38 9.56
C ALA A 146 4.41 -11.47 8.47
N MET A 147 4.17 -12.73 8.87
CA MET A 147 4.10 -13.85 7.93
C MET A 147 2.98 -13.74 6.88
N MET A 148 1.88 -12.99 7.18
CA MET A 148 0.81 -12.75 6.22
C MET A 148 1.22 -11.74 5.13
N GLU A 149 2.11 -10.81 5.46
CA GLU A 149 2.76 -9.93 4.49
C GLU A 149 3.80 -10.72 3.68
N GLY A 150 4.65 -11.50 4.34
CA GLY A 150 5.66 -12.32 3.67
C GLY A 150 5.08 -13.32 2.66
N GLU A 151 3.99 -14.02 3.01
CA GLU A 151 3.28 -14.92 2.10
C GLU A 151 2.73 -14.16 0.88
N ALA A 152 2.06 -13.05 1.12
CA ALA A 152 1.45 -12.27 0.04
C ALA A 152 2.51 -11.67 -0.90
N VAL A 153 3.63 -11.17 -0.37
CA VAL A 153 4.76 -10.68 -1.19
C VAL A 153 5.36 -11.80 -2.03
N HIS A 154 5.58 -12.98 -1.44
CA HIS A 154 6.07 -14.12 -2.19
C HIS A 154 5.10 -14.52 -3.33
N ARG A 155 3.80 -14.58 -3.06
CA ARG A 155 2.77 -14.89 -4.05
C ARG A 155 2.69 -13.83 -5.14
N ALA A 156 2.79 -12.54 -4.80
CA ALA A 156 2.82 -11.45 -5.77
C ALA A 156 3.99 -11.60 -6.75
N PHE A 157 5.20 -11.93 -6.26
CA PHE A 157 6.34 -12.14 -7.14
C PHE A 157 6.23 -13.43 -7.97
N LYS A 158 5.56 -14.49 -7.48
CA LYS A 158 5.31 -15.68 -8.30
C LYS A 158 4.33 -15.37 -9.45
N LEU A 159 3.31 -14.56 -9.20
CA LEU A 159 2.40 -14.10 -10.26
C LEU A 159 3.12 -13.19 -11.25
N ALA A 160 3.97 -12.27 -10.79
CA ALA A 160 4.77 -11.41 -11.64
C ALA A 160 5.76 -12.18 -12.52
N GLU A 161 6.45 -13.19 -11.94
CA GLU A 161 7.37 -14.09 -12.66
C GLU A 161 6.62 -14.83 -13.78
N LEU A 162 5.46 -15.40 -13.49
CA LEU A 162 4.61 -16.08 -14.46
C LEU A 162 4.07 -15.13 -15.55
N ALA A 163 3.75 -13.89 -15.16
CA ALA A 163 3.28 -12.85 -16.10
C ALA A 163 4.39 -12.25 -16.96
N GLY A 164 5.66 -12.35 -16.54
CA GLY A 164 6.80 -11.74 -17.20
C GLY A 164 6.88 -10.23 -17.03
N THR A 165 6.43 -9.70 -15.87
CA THR A 165 6.40 -8.26 -15.58
C THR A 165 7.23 -7.92 -14.33
N PRO A 166 7.84 -6.72 -14.25
CA PRO A 166 8.35 -6.22 -12.98
C PRO A 166 7.22 -6.00 -11.97
N ALA A 167 7.53 -6.18 -10.69
CA ALA A 167 6.60 -5.85 -9.61
C ALA A 167 7.27 -5.04 -8.51
N TYR A 168 6.48 -4.19 -7.87
CA TYR A 168 6.91 -3.27 -6.83
C TYR A 168 6.04 -3.44 -5.58
N ILE A 169 6.65 -3.77 -4.46
CA ILE A 169 5.95 -3.88 -3.18
C ILE A 169 5.99 -2.52 -2.50
N VAL A 170 4.81 -1.93 -2.28
CA VAL A 170 4.68 -0.65 -1.57
C VAL A 170 4.75 -0.86 -0.05
N HIS A 171 5.19 0.16 0.70
CA HIS A 171 5.18 0.24 2.17
C HIS A 171 5.53 -1.07 2.90
N LEU A 172 6.54 -1.80 2.43
CA LEU A 172 7.01 -3.04 3.03
C LEU A 172 7.43 -2.82 4.49
N SER A 173 6.87 -3.61 5.42
CA SER A 173 6.97 -3.37 6.84
C SER A 173 7.76 -4.41 7.63
N SER A 174 8.03 -5.61 7.06
CA SER A 174 8.55 -6.74 7.81
C SER A 174 9.77 -7.43 7.19
N ARG A 175 10.54 -8.11 8.06
CA ARG A 175 11.62 -9.04 7.66
C ARG A 175 11.10 -10.14 6.75
N ASP A 176 9.91 -10.67 7.02
CA ASP A 176 9.31 -11.77 6.26
C ASP A 176 9.08 -11.35 4.81
N ALA A 177 8.51 -10.18 4.60
CA ALA A 177 8.30 -9.60 3.29
C ALA A 177 9.62 -9.27 2.58
N LEU A 178 10.60 -8.71 3.30
CA LEU A 178 11.93 -8.42 2.76
C LEU A 178 12.65 -9.68 2.28
N ASN A 179 12.51 -10.79 3.00
CA ASN A 179 13.10 -12.06 2.58
C ASN A 179 12.48 -12.57 1.26
N ALA A 180 11.18 -12.37 1.06
CA ALA A 180 10.52 -12.70 -0.21
C ALA A 180 11.00 -11.82 -1.38
N VAL A 181 11.29 -10.52 -1.12
CA VAL A 181 11.92 -9.62 -2.10
C VAL A 181 13.30 -10.15 -2.48
N ARG A 182 14.15 -10.46 -1.50
CA ARG A 182 15.50 -11.00 -1.72
C ARG A 182 15.47 -12.27 -2.55
N GLU A 183 14.61 -13.22 -2.18
CA GLU A 183 14.45 -14.47 -2.93
C GLU A 183 14.09 -14.22 -4.40
N ALA A 184 13.19 -13.27 -4.67
CA ALA A 184 12.82 -12.91 -6.04
C ALA A 184 13.99 -12.30 -6.81
N ARG A 185 14.73 -11.37 -6.20
CA ARG A 185 15.91 -10.72 -6.78
C ARG A 185 17.06 -11.70 -7.03
N ASP A 186 17.33 -12.62 -6.10
CA ASP A 186 18.37 -13.66 -6.22
C ASP A 186 18.09 -14.59 -7.42
N ARG A 187 16.82 -14.75 -7.80
CA ARG A 187 16.43 -15.48 -9.02
C ARG A 187 16.49 -14.62 -10.29
N GLY A 188 16.87 -13.35 -10.19
CA GLY A 188 17.00 -12.43 -11.32
C GLY A 188 15.68 -11.77 -11.74
N LEU A 189 14.62 -11.81 -10.90
CA LEU A 189 13.37 -11.11 -11.19
C LEU A 189 13.56 -9.59 -10.99
N PRO A 190 12.92 -8.75 -11.81
CA PRO A 190 12.85 -7.31 -11.59
C PRO A 190 11.86 -7.01 -10.45
N ALA A 191 12.31 -7.32 -9.23
CA ALA A 191 11.57 -7.15 -7.99
C ALA A 191 12.05 -5.90 -7.26
N TYR A 192 11.13 -4.98 -6.99
CA TYR A 192 11.38 -3.72 -6.33
C TYR A 192 10.51 -3.59 -5.08
N ALA A 193 10.97 -2.80 -4.11
CA ALA A 193 10.20 -2.52 -2.90
C ALA A 193 10.58 -1.18 -2.27
N GLU A 194 9.65 -0.63 -1.51
CA GLU A 194 9.85 0.52 -0.65
C GLU A 194 9.50 0.19 0.80
N THR A 195 10.07 0.94 1.73
CA THR A 195 9.58 1.01 3.10
C THR A 195 9.24 2.43 3.48
N CYS A 196 8.70 2.64 4.67
CA CYS A 196 8.29 3.95 5.14
C CYS A 196 8.94 4.29 6.50
N PRO A 197 9.11 5.59 6.84
CA PRO A 197 9.71 6.01 8.10
C PRO A 197 9.07 5.40 9.33
N GLN A 198 7.74 5.20 9.34
CA GLN A 198 7.05 4.62 10.48
C GLN A 198 7.54 3.21 10.80
N TYR A 199 7.91 2.40 9.82
CA TYR A 199 8.44 1.05 10.04
C TYR A 199 9.90 1.04 10.50
N LEU A 200 10.63 2.10 10.23
CA LEU A 200 12.04 2.24 10.62
C LEU A 200 12.23 2.76 12.05
N TYR A 201 11.21 3.45 12.62
CA TYR A 201 11.34 4.15 13.89
C TYR A 201 10.27 3.84 14.93
N LEU A 202 9.08 3.39 14.52
CA LEU A 202 7.99 3.02 15.40
C LEU A 202 7.82 1.50 15.45
N SER A 203 7.25 0.99 16.53
CA SER A 203 7.11 -0.46 16.71
C SER A 203 5.69 -0.84 17.14
N LEU A 204 5.43 -2.15 17.17
CA LEU A 204 4.17 -2.73 17.66
C LEU A 204 3.81 -2.23 19.07
N ASP A 205 4.80 -1.91 19.91
CA ASP A 205 4.59 -1.40 21.27
C ASP A 205 3.86 -0.05 21.26
N ASP A 206 4.03 0.76 20.21
CA ASP A 206 3.32 2.03 20.07
C ASP A 206 1.80 1.85 19.93
N LEU A 207 1.35 0.73 19.37
CA LEU A 207 -0.07 0.39 19.30
C LEU A 207 -0.66 0.03 20.67
N GLY A 208 0.18 -0.42 21.62
CA GLY A 208 -0.19 -0.79 22.99
C GLY A 208 -0.24 0.38 23.97
N ARG A 209 -0.09 1.64 23.53
CA ARG A 209 -0.13 2.80 24.44
C ARG A 209 -1.46 2.93 25.14
N PRO A 210 -1.47 3.25 26.46
CA PRO A 210 -2.67 3.26 27.29
C PRO A 210 -3.69 4.32 26.84
N GLY A 211 -4.94 4.18 27.24
CA GLY A 211 -6.00 5.16 27.03
C GLY A 211 -6.41 5.34 25.57
N PHE A 212 -6.25 4.31 24.74
CA PHE A 212 -6.50 4.35 23.27
C PHE A 212 -5.52 5.23 22.49
N GLU A 213 -4.45 5.73 23.11
CA GLU A 213 -3.42 6.54 22.44
C GLU A 213 -2.73 5.77 21.31
N GLY A 214 -2.68 4.43 21.39
CA GLY A 214 -2.18 3.56 20.33
C GLY A 214 -2.87 3.75 18.97
N ALA A 215 -4.12 4.21 18.94
CA ALA A 215 -4.86 4.47 17.69
C ALA A 215 -4.18 5.52 16.81
N LYS A 216 -3.39 6.43 17.37
CA LYS A 216 -2.59 7.41 16.60
C LYS A 216 -1.58 6.75 15.68
N PHE A 217 -1.14 5.54 16.01
CA PHE A 217 -0.09 4.78 15.32
C PHE A 217 -0.63 3.67 14.41
N VAL A 218 -1.95 3.49 14.35
CA VAL A 218 -2.58 2.50 13.46
C VAL A 218 -2.36 2.89 12.00
N CYS A 219 -1.75 1.98 11.24
CA CYS A 219 -1.56 2.03 9.79
C CYS A 219 -1.57 0.60 9.22
N SER A 220 -1.70 0.45 7.92
CA SER A 220 -1.68 -0.84 7.24
C SER A 220 -0.71 -0.83 6.05
N PRO A 221 0.27 -1.76 6.02
CA PRO A 221 0.57 -2.79 7.03
C PRO A 221 0.81 -2.21 8.42
N PRO A 222 0.58 -2.99 9.50
CA PRO A 222 0.79 -2.47 10.85
C PRO A 222 2.25 -2.34 11.21
N LEU A 223 2.53 -1.55 12.26
CA LEU A 223 3.84 -1.52 12.89
C LEU A 223 4.24 -2.92 13.38
N ARG A 224 5.49 -3.27 13.19
CA ARG A 224 6.05 -4.59 13.55
C ARG A 224 6.82 -4.52 14.88
N PRO A 225 7.11 -5.67 15.52
CA PRO A 225 8.08 -5.72 16.61
C PRO A 225 9.40 -5.05 16.21
N ALA A 226 10.06 -4.39 17.16
CA ALA A 226 11.24 -3.55 16.89
C ALA A 226 12.42 -4.33 16.25
N ASP A 227 12.49 -5.66 16.43
CA ASP A 227 13.54 -6.50 15.84
C ASP A 227 13.47 -6.62 14.31
N HIS A 228 12.36 -6.19 13.66
CA HIS A 228 12.27 -6.08 12.21
C HIS A 228 13.03 -4.87 11.66
N GLN A 229 13.21 -3.81 12.44
CA GLN A 229 13.79 -2.53 11.97
C GLN A 229 15.20 -2.67 11.42
N GLU A 230 16.07 -3.41 12.12
CA GLU A 230 17.44 -3.59 11.67
C GLU A 230 17.52 -4.31 10.31
N ASP A 231 16.59 -5.23 10.02
CA ASP A 231 16.54 -5.90 8.73
C ASP A 231 16.08 -4.94 7.61
N LEU A 232 15.12 -4.05 7.89
CA LEU A 232 14.71 -3.02 6.93
C LEU A 232 15.86 -2.04 6.63
N TRP A 233 16.61 -1.61 7.66
CA TRP A 233 17.82 -0.80 7.50
C TRP A 233 18.90 -1.51 6.69
N LYS A 234 19.08 -2.83 6.88
CA LYS A 234 19.99 -3.64 6.05
C LYS A 234 19.49 -3.73 4.62
N GLY A 235 18.17 -3.86 4.41
CA GLY A 235 17.55 -3.86 3.09
C GLY A 235 17.82 -2.57 2.32
N LEU A 236 17.72 -1.42 2.98
CA LEU A 236 18.05 -0.11 2.39
C LEU A 236 19.54 0.00 2.05
N ARG A 237 20.43 -0.44 2.95
CA ARG A 237 21.88 -0.41 2.69
C ARG A 237 22.31 -1.38 1.59
N GLY A 238 21.61 -2.50 1.44
CA GLY A 238 21.91 -3.58 0.48
C GLY A 238 21.18 -3.47 -0.85
N ASP A 239 20.42 -2.37 -1.07
CA ASP A 239 19.59 -2.19 -2.27
C ASP A 239 18.49 -3.26 -2.48
N ASP A 240 18.08 -3.93 -1.40
CA ASP A 240 16.89 -4.78 -1.42
C ASP A 240 15.59 -3.94 -1.32
N LEU A 241 15.71 -2.75 -0.74
CA LEU A 241 14.70 -1.68 -0.70
C LEU A 241 15.28 -0.47 -1.40
N GLN A 242 14.64 -0.02 -2.49
CA GLN A 242 15.17 1.05 -3.35
C GLN A 242 14.67 2.44 -2.95
N VAL A 243 13.54 2.52 -2.23
CA VAL A 243 12.85 3.77 -1.93
C VAL A 243 12.44 3.81 -0.46
N VAL A 244 12.48 5.01 0.12
CA VAL A 244 11.77 5.36 1.35
C VAL A 244 10.65 6.32 0.96
N SER A 245 9.40 5.84 1.03
CA SER A 245 8.19 6.63 0.79
C SER A 245 7.53 7.03 2.10
N THR A 246 6.45 7.81 2.06
CA THR A 246 5.76 8.26 3.27
C THR A 246 4.45 7.52 3.51
N ASP A 247 3.78 7.08 2.46
CA ASP A 247 2.39 6.60 2.53
C ASP A 247 1.49 7.58 3.30
N HIS A 248 1.62 8.88 2.98
CA HIS A 248 1.00 9.98 3.72
C HIS A 248 -0.51 9.99 3.49
N ALA A 249 -1.25 9.40 4.42
CA ALA A 249 -2.70 9.38 4.47
C ALA A 249 -3.18 9.69 5.90
N PRO A 250 -3.02 10.95 6.38
CA PRO A 250 -3.27 11.29 7.77
C PRO A 250 -4.76 11.33 8.10
N PHE A 251 -5.08 10.88 9.31
CA PHE A 251 -6.40 10.97 9.92
C PHE A 251 -6.30 11.69 11.26
N ASN A 252 -7.27 12.55 11.54
CA ASN A 252 -7.35 13.19 12.85
C ASN A 252 -7.59 12.15 13.95
N TYR A 253 -7.05 12.38 15.14
CA TYR A 253 -7.36 11.54 16.28
C TYR A 253 -8.82 11.73 16.69
N VAL A 254 -9.22 12.98 17.01
CA VAL A 254 -10.57 13.31 17.41
C VAL A 254 -11.54 13.27 16.23
N GLY A 255 -12.58 12.49 16.36
CA GLY A 255 -13.64 12.34 15.35
C GLY A 255 -13.31 11.42 14.17
N GLN A 256 -12.12 10.79 14.17
CA GLN A 256 -11.75 9.77 13.17
C GLN A 256 -11.15 8.54 13.85
N LYS A 257 -9.90 8.59 14.31
CA LYS A 257 -9.25 7.41 14.89
C LYS A 257 -9.81 7.00 16.26
N ASP A 258 -10.30 7.95 17.05
CA ASP A 258 -10.93 7.68 18.34
C ASP A 258 -12.32 7.03 18.22
N MET A 259 -12.95 7.07 17.03
CA MET A 259 -14.23 6.40 16.78
C MET A 259 -14.12 4.87 16.88
N GLY A 260 -12.97 4.29 16.61
CA GLY A 260 -12.72 2.85 16.78
C GLY A 260 -12.76 2.36 18.24
N LYS A 261 -13.09 3.21 19.20
CA LYS A 261 -13.38 2.78 20.59
C LYS A 261 -14.73 2.10 20.73
N ASP A 262 -15.67 2.48 19.88
CA ASP A 262 -17.08 2.13 19.99
C ASP A 262 -17.52 1.12 18.91
N ASP A 263 -16.61 0.75 17.99
CA ASP A 263 -16.86 -0.18 16.87
C ASP A 263 -16.15 -1.52 17.06
#